data_25beba1fa152fc4835992ede059d57ab
#
_entry.id   25beba1fa152fc4835992ede059d57ab
#
_cell.length_a   1.000
_cell.length_b   1.000
_cell.length_c   1.000
_cell.angle_alpha   90.00
_cell.angle_beta   90.00
_cell.angle_gamma   90.00
#
_symmetry.space_group_name_H-M   'P 1'
#
loop_
_entity.id
_entity.type
_entity.pdbx_description
1 polymer ?
#
loop_
_entity_poly.entity_id
_entity_poly.type
_entity_poly.pdbx_seq_one_letter_code
_entity_poly.pdbx_strand_id
1 'polypeptide(L)'
;MGMVLFRAPPMPVPPAQYSQQYGTQLIRVLGVYFSQLDSRTPIQADAFIGGTFEGTTFTGDQFTGGDFDGGTFTGDHFVGGDFTGSGLAVTLPYGSFYDTTNQAGGSVTTEYPMRLATTDISSGVSVASRSAAFTGSIALTVLTVASGLTGLVFPGMLIAGTTVAANTYVVVQLTGTSGGLGTYTVSVSQTVTSRALTGAMATKLTVTSAGIYNLQFSAQFINTDTAAHDIDVWFRKNATTPTGAGIANSNSVFTIHSSHGGIDGRLIAGLNYMIQLAAADFVEIMWHGDDLGISIATIAAGSTPTTPQAPGVIATLQFVSAIP
;
A
#
# COMPACT_ATOMS: atom_id res chain seq x y z
N MET A 1 28.57 -8.41 -27.74
CA MET A 1 28.29 -9.72 -28.33
C MET A 1 27.93 -9.49 -29.80
N GLY A 2 28.66 -10.10 -30.78
CA GLY A 2 28.46 -9.80 -32.21
C GLY A 2 27.13 -10.37 -32.68
N MET A 3 26.37 -9.54 -33.35
CA MET A 3 25.10 -9.87 -33.99
C MET A 3 25.33 -10.86 -35.15
N VAL A 4 24.77 -12.04 -35.05
CA VAL A 4 24.79 -13.00 -36.19
C VAL A 4 23.56 -12.75 -37.03
N LEU A 5 23.74 -12.03 -38.13
CA LEU A 5 22.67 -11.82 -39.12
C LEU A 5 22.46 -13.14 -39.84
N PHE A 6 21.26 -13.73 -39.71
CA PHE A 6 20.88 -14.92 -40.47
C PHE A 6 20.68 -14.54 -41.93
N ARG A 7 21.66 -14.90 -42.80
CA ARG A 7 21.56 -14.73 -44.23
C ARG A 7 21.59 -16.09 -44.90
N ALA A 8 20.60 -16.36 -45.75
CA ALA A 8 20.66 -17.52 -46.62
C ALA A 8 21.91 -17.43 -47.48
N PRO A 9 22.78 -18.46 -47.50
CA PRO A 9 23.95 -18.45 -48.37
C PRO A 9 23.51 -18.40 -49.84
N PRO A 10 24.31 -17.77 -50.73
CA PRO A 10 23.98 -17.74 -52.14
C PRO A 10 23.95 -19.16 -52.71
N MET A 11 22.83 -19.51 -53.32
CA MET A 11 22.68 -20.81 -53.95
C MET A 11 23.54 -20.90 -55.25
N PRO A 12 24.21 -22.02 -55.50
CA PRO A 12 24.99 -22.20 -56.72
C PRO A 12 24.06 -22.15 -57.96
N VAL A 13 24.53 -21.49 -59.02
CA VAL A 13 23.75 -21.39 -60.30
C VAL A 13 23.70 -22.75 -60.95
N PRO A 14 22.49 -23.24 -61.34
CA PRO A 14 22.37 -24.54 -62.00
C PRO A 14 23.10 -24.54 -63.32
N PRO A 15 23.93 -25.54 -63.63
CA PRO A 15 24.55 -25.70 -64.92
C PRO A 15 23.53 -26.17 -66.01
N ALA A 16 23.81 -25.91 -67.25
CA ALA A 16 22.93 -26.34 -68.40
C ALA A 16 22.77 -27.88 -68.45
N GLN A 17 23.70 -28.61 -67.85
CA GLN A 17 23.65 -30.08 -67.79
C GLN A 17 23.97 -30.48 -66.32
N TYR A 18 23.39 -31.57 -65.82
CA TYR A 18 23.65 -32.11 -64.52
C TYR A 18 25.15 -32.42 -64.36
N SER A 19 25.72 -31.90 -63.29
CA SER A 19 27.08 -32.24 -62.88
C SER A 19 27.12 -32.67 -61.40
N GLN A 20 27.89 -33.68 -61.08
CA GLN A 20 28.13 -34.17 -59.72
C GLN A 20 28.71 -33.07 -58.88
N GLN A 21 29.53 -32.17 -59.39
CA GLN A 21 30.13 -31.05 -58.75
C GLN A 21 29.05 -30.06 -58.25
N TYR A 22 28.06 -29.74 -59.10
CA TYR A 22 26.92 -28.89 -58.71
C TYR A 22 26.12 -29.50 -57.58
N GLY A 23 25.81 -30.82 -57.67
CA GLY A 23 25.09 -31.54 -56.61
C GLY A 23 25.83 -31.49 -55.27
N THR A 24 27.16 -31.68 -55.30
CA THR A 24 27.99 -31.59 -54.11
C THR A 24 28.00 -30.18 -53.51
N GLN A 25 28.10 -29.15 -54.34
CA GLN A 25 28.05 -27.76 -53.89
C GLN A 25 26.67 -27.40 -53.30
N LEU A 26 25.58 -27.81 -53.92
CA LEU A 26 24.23 -27.59 -53.42
C LEU A 26 24.01 -28.24 -52.08
N ILE A 27 24.40 -29.53 -51.90
CA ILE A 27 24.31 -30.24 -50.64
C ILE A 27 25.12 -29.55 -49.56
N ARG A 28 26.32 -29.05 -49.87
CA ARG A 28 27.17 -28.34 -48.92
C ARG A 28 26.53 -27.03 -48.47
N VAL A 29 25.98 -26.24 -49.39
CA VAL A 29 25.32 -24.96 -49.09
C VAL A 29 24.06 -25.19 -48.26
N LEU A 30 23.23 -26.18 -48.62
CA LEU A 30 22.06 -26.57 -47.82
C LEU A 30 22.46 -27.10 -46.45
N GLY A 31 23.55 -27.88 -46.34
CA GLY A 31 24.04 -28.38 -45.08
C GLY A 31 24.49 -27.25 -44.14
N VAL A 32 25.18 -26.22 -44.66
CA VAL A 32 25.53 -25.02 -43.87
C VAL A 32 24.28 -24.26 -43.47
N TYR A 33 23.31 -24.10 -44.35
CA TYR A 33 22.06 -23.42 -44.06
C TYR A 33 21.27 -24.12 -42.94
N PHE A 34 21.08 -25.43 -43.03
CA PHE A 34 20.39 -26.21 -42.03
C PHE A 34 21.18 -26.31 -40.72
N SER A 35 22.52 -26.38 -40.77
CA SER A 35 23.35 -26.31 -39.55
C SER A 35 23.21 -24.99 -38.81
N GLN A 36 23.03 -23.88 -39.51
CA GLN A 36 22.75 -22.57 -38.89
C GLN A 36 21.36 -22.51 -38.23
N LEU A 37 20.35 -23.11 -38.89
CA LEU A 37 18.99 -23.23 -38.34
C LEU A 37 18.95 -24.14 -37.10
N ASP A 38 19.74 -25.22 -37.11
CA ASP A 38 19.78 -26.22 -36.04
C ASP A 38 20.79 -25.86 -34.94
N SER A 39 21.56 -24.78 -35.14
CA SER A 39 22.49 -24.32 -34.11
C SER A 39 21.70 -23.74 -32.93
N ARG A 40 22.07 -24.14 -31.71
CA ARG A 40 21.51 -23.55 -30.47
C ARG A 40 21.98 -22.09 -30.24
N THR A 41 22.40 -21.40 -31.26
CA THR A 41 22.76 -19.99 -31.21
C THR A 41 21.52 -19.14 -31.11
N PRO A 42 21.45 -18.09 -30.25
CA PRO A 42 20.31 -17.20 -30.21
C PRO A 42 19.99 -16.62 -31.59
N ILE A 43 18.74 -16.78 -32.05
CA ILE A 43 18.25 -16.18 -33.27
C ILE A 43 17.75 -14.78 -32.93
N GLN A 44 18.31 -13.77 -33.57
CA GLN A 44 17.83 -12.40 -33.47
C GLN A 44 17.15 -12.03 -34.79
N ALA A 45 15.89 -11.62 -34.70
CA ALA A 45 15.11 -11.16 -35.86
C ALA A 45 14.33 -9.90 -35.43
N ASP A 46 14.08 -9.02 -36.42
CA ASP A 46 13.28 -7.81 -36.17
C ASP A 46 11.81 -8.14 -35.90
N ALA A 47 11.33 -9.29 -36.35
CA ALA A 47 10.00 -9.80 -36.08
C ALA A 47 9.94 -11.32 -36.13
N PHE A 48 9.21 -11.94 -35.22
CA PHE A 48 8.75 -13.32 -35.24
C PHE A 48 7.25 -13.31 -35.44
N ILE A 49 6.77 -13.94 -36.52
CA ILE A 49 5.34 -14.04 -36.86
C ILE A 49 4.95 -15.51 -36.91
N GLY A 50 4.08 -15.92 -35.99
CA GLY A 50 3.64 -17.31 -35.93
C GLY A 50 2.55 -17.52 -34.87
N GLY A 51 2.01 -18.76 -34.82
CA GLY A 51 0.97 -19.14 -33.87
C GLY A 51 1.50 -19.51 -32.48
N THR A 52 2.54 -20.34 -32.41
CA THR A 52 3.10 -20.84 -31.13
C THR A 52 4.62 -20.70 -31.11
N PHE A 53 5.13 -20.15 -30.03
CA PHE A 53 6.57 -20.04 -29.75
C PHE A 53 6.90 -20.81 -28.49
N GLU A 54 7.79 -21.79 -28.58
CA GLU A 54 8.23 -22.60 -27.46
C GLU A 54 9.71 -22.32 -27.15
N GLY A 55 10.04 -22.07 -25.87
CA GLY A 55 11.40 -21.84 -25.43
C GLY A 55 11.50 -21.51 -23.96
N THR A 56 12.73 -21.52 -23.41
CA THR A 56 12.96 -21.19 -21.99
C THR A 56 13.12 -19.69 -21.74
N THR A 57 13.60 -18.93 -22.71
CA THR A 57 13.85 -17.49 -22.58
C THR A 57 13.62 -16.79 -23.90
N PHE A 58 12.80 -15.75 -23.88
CA PHE A 58 12.55 -14.87 -25.00
C PHE A 58 12.87 -13.43 -24.56
N THR A 59 13.64 -12.72 -25.37
CA THR A 59 14.04 -11.32 -25.10
C THR A 59 13.81 -10.47 -26.35
N GLY A 60 13.08 -9.36 -26.22
CA GLY A 60 12.81 -8.42 -27.30
C GLY A 60 11.97 -7.25 -26.82
N ASP A 61 11.94 -6.16 -27.61
CA ASP A 61 11.22 -4.94 -27.22
C ASP A 61 9.70 -5.09 -27.42
N GLN A 62 9.28 -5.86 -28.41
CA GLN A 62 7.86 -6.09 -28.71
C GLN A 62 7.59 -7.54 -29.10
N PHE A 63 6.58 -8.12 -28.50
CA PHE A 63 6.05 -9.44 -28.83
C PHE A 63 4.60 -9.30 -29.27
N THR A 64 4.29 -9.79 -30.49
CA THR A 64 2.93 -9.78 -31.04
C THR A 64 2.61 -11.15 -31.64
N GLY A 65 1.55 -11.78 -31.17
CA GLY A 65 1.19 -13.11 -31.65
C GLY A 65 0.00 -13.71 -30.94
N GLY A 66 -0.25 -15.01 -31.16
CA GLY A 66 -1.25 -15.80 -30.46
C GLY A 66 -0.78 -16.16 -29.04
N ASP A 67 -0.49 -17.46 -28.80
CA ASP A 67 -0.12 -17.98 -27.50
C ASP A 67 1.40 -18.01 -27.35
N PHE A 68 1.86 -17.63 -26.16
CA PHE A 68 3.27 -17.66 -25.76
C PHE A 68 3.43 -18.67 -24.61
N ASP A 69 4.19 -19.74 -24.85
CA ASP A 69 4.52 -20.75 -23.85
C ASP A 69 6.03 -20.78 -23.60
N GLY A 70 6.46 -20.52 -22.38
CA GLY A 70 7.88 -20.50 -22.03
C GLY A 70 8.17 -20.08 -20.60
N GLY A 71 9.44 -20.22 -20.20
CA GLY A 71 9.88 -19.95 -18.83
C GLY A 71 10.04 -18.47 -18.51
N THR A 72 10.61 -17.68 -19.42
CA THR A 72 10.90 -16.25 -19.18
C THR A 72 10.74 -15.44 -20.46
N PHE A 73 9.95 -14.40 -20.36
CA PHE A 73 9.79 -13.38 -21.40
C PHE A 73 10.27 -12.03 -20.85
N THR A 74 11.13 -11.35 -21.61
CA THR A 74 11.65 -10.03 -21.25
C THR A 74 11.45 -9.07 -22.42
N GLY A 75 10.68 -8.02 -22.23
CA GLY A 75 10.41 -6.99 -23.22
C GLY A 75 9.49 -5.90 -22.68
N ASP A 76 9.43 -4.77 -23.40
CA ASP A 76 8.68 -3.59 -22.96
C ASP A 76 7.19 -3.65 -23.36
N HIS A 77 6.84 -4.44 -24.39
CA HIS A 77 5.48 -4.50 -24.89
C HIS A 77 5.08 -5.89 -25.39
N PHE A 78 4.03 -6.44 -24.82
CA PHE A 78 3.45 -7.73 -25.16
C PHE A 78 2.02 -7.55 -25.66
N VAL A 79 1.73 -8.01 -26.87
CA VAL A 79 0.38 -8.02 -27.46
C VAL A 79 0.09 -9.41 -27.99
N GLY A 80 -0.89 -10.09 -27.41
CA GLY A 80 -1.25 -11.46 -27.80
C GLY A 80 -2.45 -11.99 -27.04
N GLY A 81 -2.79 -13.27 -27.28
CA GLY A 81 -3.84 -13.98 -26.59
C GLY A 81 -3.42 -14.40 -25.17
N ASP A 82 -3.30 -15.69 -24.91
CA ASP A 82 -2.97 -16.22 -23.58
C ASP A 82 -1.45 -16.33 -23.38
N PHE A 83 -0.98 -15.84 -22.23
CA PHE A 83 0.38 -16.03 -21.77
C PHE A 83 0.38 -17.16 -20.74
N THR A 84 0.89 -18.35 -21.11
CA THR A 84 1.01 -19.49 -20.22
C THR A 84 2.47 -19.68 -19.81
N GLY A 85 2.74 -19.70 -18.53
CA GLY A 85 4.08 -19.91 -17.98
C GLY A 85 4.16 -19.62 -16.50
N SER A 86 5.10 -20.21 -15.80
CA SER A 86 5.26 -20.09 -14.35
C SER A 86 5.81 -18.74 -13.86
N GLY A 87 5.97 -17.74 -14.74
CA GLY A 87 6.65 -16.48 -14.47
C GLY A 87 5.82 -15.19 -14.52
N LEU A 88 4.58 -15.22 -15.02
CA LEU A 88 3.72 -14.01 -15.07
C LEU A 88 2.80 -13.89 -13.85
N ALA A 89 3.32 -14.04 -12.66
CA ALA A 89 2.61 -13.59 -11.48
C ALA A 89 2.78 -12.07 -11.37
N VAL A 90 1.99 -11.29 -12.11
CA VAL A 90 1.81 -9.88 -11.81
C VAL A 90 1.06 -9.82 -10.48
N THR A 91 1.80 -9.77 -9.40
CA THR A 91 1.21 -9.55 -8.08
C THR A 91 0.80 -8.09 -8.00
N LEU A 92 -0.48 -7.83 -8.29
CA LEU A 92 -1.04 -6.49 -8.10
C LEU A 92 -0.95 -6.11 -6.62
N PRO A 93 -0.48 -4.88 -6.29
CA PRO A 93 -0.38 -4.45 -4.91
C PRO A 93 -1.73 -4.46 -4.20
N TYR A 94 -1.77 -5.05 -3.01
CA TYR A 94 -2.95 -5.05 -2.14
C TYR A 94 -2.53 -5.10 -0.68
N GLY A 95 -3.42 -4.68 0.21
CA GLY A 95 -3.25 -4.84 1.65
C GLY A 95 -4.56 -4.73 2.39
N SER A 96 -4.70 -5.53 3.45
CA SER A 96 -5.77 -5.51 4.44
C SER A 96 -5.16 -5.32 5.82
N PHE A 97 -5.65 -4.33 6.55
CA PHE A 97 -5.11 -3.88 7.82
C PHE A 97 -6.24 -3.60 8.80
N TYR A 98 -5.98 -3.79 10.09
CA TYR A 98 -6.97 -3.50 11.12
C TYR A 98 -6.34 -3.05 12.44
N ASP A 99 -7.16 -2.52 13.34
CA ASP A 99 -6.79 -2.23 14.71
C ASP A 99 -7.84 -2.75 15.69
N THR A 100 -7.37 -3.40 16.76
CA THR A 100 -8.21 -3.98 17.81
C THR A 100 -8.11 -3.22 19.13
N THR A 101 -7.65 -1.98 19.10
CA THR A 101 -7.61 -1.11 20.26
C THR A 101 -8.55 0.09 20.08
N ASN A 102 -9.15 0.55 21.15
CA ASN A 102 -10.00 1.74 21.10
C ASN A 102 -9.17 2.97 20.73
N GLN A 103 -9.77 3.87 19.94
CA GLN A 103 -9.17 5.13 19.52
C GLN A 103 -10.11 6.27 19.92
N ALA A 104 -9.79 6.97 21.01
CA ALA A 104 -10.57 8.10 21.46
C ALA A 104 -10.00 9.40 20.90
N GLY A 105 -10.87 10.34 20.52
CA GLY A 105 -10.47 11.68 20.11
C GLY A 105 -9.94 12.48 21.28
N GLY A 106 -10.79 12.71 22.28
CA GLY A 106 -10.45 13.49 23.49
C GLY A 106 -10.35 15.00 23.28
N SER A 107 -10.62 15.51 22.06
CA SER A 107 -10.74 16.94 21.75
C SER A 107 -11.66 17.12 20.54
N VAL A 108 -12.63 18.01 20.67
CA VAL A 108 -13.58 18.38 19.61
C VAL A 108 -13.03 19.40 18.60
N THR A 109 -11.76 19.75 18.69
CA THR A 109 -11.10 20.68 17.76
C THR A 109 -9.89 20.04 17.06
N THR A 110 -9.72 18.73 17.23
CA THR A 110 -8.53 18.02 16.77
C THR A 110 -8.91 16.90 15.81
N GLU A 111 -8.19 16.81 14.70
CA GLU A 111 -8.28 15.72 13.74
C GLU A 111 -7.33 14.58 14.12
N TYR A 112 -7.79 13.35 13.97
CA TYR A 112 -7.06 12.16 14.33
C TYR A 112 -6.90 11.23 13.12
N PRO A 113 -5.72 10.72 12.83
CA PRO A 113 -5.57 9.64 11.87
C PRO A 113 -6.00 8.31 12.49
N MET A 114 -6.74 7.49 11.74
CA MET A 114 -7.09 6.14 12.18
C MET A 114 -5.85 5.26 12.25
N ARG A 115 -5.65 4.60 13.38
CA ARG A 115 -4.56 3.65 13.57
C ARG A 115 -4.92 2.30 12.97
N LEU A 116 -3.92 1.66 12.33
CA LEU A 116 -4.02 0.37 11.65
C LEU A 116 -2.81 -0.48 12.07
N ALA A 117 -2.80 -0.95 13.33
CA ALA A 117 -1.61 -1.54 13.94
C ALA A 117 -1.31 -2.97 13.47
N THR A 118 -2.26 -3.66 12.85
CA THR A 118 -2.13 -5.07 12.45
C THR A 118 -2.29 -5.22 10.94
N THR A 119 -1.37 -5.93 10.33
CA THR A 119 -1.48 -6.40 8.94
C THR A 119 -2.12 -7.78 8.92
N ASP A 120 -3.17 -7.95 8.16
CA ASP A 120 -3.81 -9.25 7.88
C ASP A 120 -3.08 -9.92 6.70
N ILE A 121 -3.25 -9.37 5.51
CA ILE A 121 -2.54 -9.79 4.30
C ILE A 121 -2.05 -8.57 3.53
N SER A 122 -0.89 -8.66 2.90
CA SER A 122 -0.40 -7.57 2.04
C SER A 122 0.66 -8.03 1.04
N SER A 123 0.68 -7.35 -0.10
CA SER A 123 1.75 -7.42 -1.10
C SER A 123 1.86 -6.07 -1.79
N GLY A 124 3.03 -5.43 -1.75
CA GLY A 124 3.23 -4.11 -2.36
C GLY A 124 2.46 -2.95 -1.69
N VAL A 125 1.70 -3.21 -0.61
CA VAL A 125 1.08 -2.22 0.26
C VAL A 125 1.48 -2.52 1.71
N SER A 126 1.77 -1.49 2.49
CA SER A 126 2.15 -1.63 3.89
C SER A 126 1.59 -0.48 4.73
N VAL A 127 1.52 -0.67 6.05
CA VAL A 127 1.27 0.45 6.98
C VAL A 127 2.58 0.90 7.59
N ALA A 128 3.00 2.12 7.24
CA ALA A 128 4.16 2.74 7.86
C ALA A 128 3.76 3.56 9.09
N SER A 129 4.63 3.57 10.09
CA SER A 129 4.41 4.34 11.30
C SER A 129 4.85 5.80 11.15
N ARG A 130 4.12 6.68 11.80
CA ARG A 130 4.64 7.96 12.25
C ARG A 130 5.41 7.73 13.53
N SER A 131 6.55 8.38 13.70
CA SER A 131 7.38 8.25 14.90
C SER A 131 7.92 9.60 15.33
N ALA A 132 8.08 9.74 16.64
CA ALA A 132 8.79 10.85 17.28
C ALA A 132 9.69 10.30 18.39
N ALA A 133 10.85 10.94 18.60
CA ALA A 133 11.68 10.69 19.77
C ALA A 133 12.11 12.04 20.33
N PHE A 134 12.09 12.18 21.66
CA PHE A 134 12.35 13.46 22.32
C PHE A 134 12.72 13.25 23.79
N THR A 135 13.29 14.28 24.40
CA THR A 135 13.39 14.37 25.86
C THR A 135 12.17 15.14 26.39
N GLY A 136 11.44 14.52 27.31
CA GLY A 136 10.22 15.10 27.84
C GLY A 136 9.85 14.57 29.22
N SER A 137 8.79 15.13 29.80
CA SER A 137 8.23 14.77 31.11
C SER A 137 6.71 14.77 31.04
N ILE A 138 6.06 14.06 31.97
CA ILE A 138 4.61 14.11 32.11
C ILE A 138 4.30 14.52 33.56
N ALA A 139 3.45 15.53 33.70
CA ALA A 139 2.90 15.96 34.98
C ALA A 139 1.37 15.96 34.90
N LEU A 140 0.73 15.04 35.65
CA LEU A 140 -0.70 14.76 35.50
C LEU A 140 -1.00 14.33 34.04
N THR A 141 -1.81 15.09 33.35
CA THR A 141 -2.15 14.85 31.92
C THR A 141 -1.35 15.73 30.97
N VAL A 142 -0.33 16.45 31.41
CA VAL A 142 0.46 17.35 30.57
C VAL A 142 1.80 16.72 30.25
N LEU A 143 1.99 16.36 28.98
CA LEU A 143 3.27 15.99 28.40
C LEU A 143 4.01 17.26 27.96
N THR A 144 5.24 17.43 28.42
CA THR A 144 6.16 18.47 27.95
C THR A 144 7.20 17.83 27.01
N VAL A 145 7.21 18.22 25.75
CA VAL A 145 8.26 17.91 24.78
C VAL A 145 9.30 19.01 24.85
N ALA A 146 10.42 18.76 25.54
CA ALA A 146 11.35 19.80 25.94
C ALA A 146 12.51 20.01 24.95
N SER A 147 13.10 18.92 24.44
CA SER A 147 14.28 19.01 23.57
C SER A 147 14.54 17.70 22.81
N GLY A 148 15.50 17.74 21.88
CA GLY A 148 15.97 16.56 21.12
C GLY A 148 14.91 15.91 20.26
N LEU A 149 13.88 16.68 19.83
CA LEU A 149 12.81 16.14 19.02
C LEU A 149 13.30 15.74 17.63
N THR A 150 13.08 14.48 17.28
CA THR A 150 13.17 13.94 15.94
C THR A 150 11.79 13.43 15.51
N GLY A 151 11.38 13.70 14.29
CA GLY A 151 10.01 13.50 13.82
C GLY A 151 9.05 14.56 14.36
N LEU A 152 7.75 14.28 14.33
CA LEU A 152 6.70 15.16 14.82
C LEU A 152 5.76 14.39 15.75
N VAL A 153 5.26 15.08 16.77
CA VAL A 153 4.26 14.55 17.70
C VAL A 153 2.86 14.79 17.14
N PHE A 154 2.10 13.72 16.96
CA PHE A 154 0.74 13.75 16.41
C PHE A 154 -0.29 13.39 17.49
N PRO A 155 -1.48 13.97 17.47
CA PRO A 155 -2.62 13.44 18.19
C PRO A 155 -2.87 11.96 17.85
N GLY A 156 -3.20 11.15 18.86
CA GLY A 156 -3.36 9.70 18.71
C GLY A 156 -2.07 8.88 18.85
N MET A 157 -0.87 9.50 18.87
CA MET A 157 0.39 8.79 19.08
C MET A 157 0.45 8.12 20.46
N LEU A 158 0.83 6.86 20.50
CA LEU A 158 1.18 6.16 21.74
C LEU A 158 2.54 6.62 22.20
N ILE A 159 2.62 7.08 23.45
CA ILE A 159 3.84 7.52 24.12
C ILE A 159 4.41 6.36 24.91
N ALA A 160 5.69 6.09 24.70
CA ALA A 160 6.43 5.05 25.38
C ALA A 160 7.72 5.61 26.00
N GLY A 161 8.15 4.97 27.08
CA GLY A 161 9.36 5.30 27.83
C GLY A 161 9.36 4.60 29.17
N THR A 162 10.49 4.60 29.88
CA THR A 162 10.57 4.04 31.23
C THR A 162 9.59 4.77 32.14
N THR A 163 8.74 4.05 32.87
CA THR A 163 7.71 4.55 33.77
C THR A 163 6.52 5.26 33.14
N VAL A 164 6.42 5.30 31.80
CA VAL A 164 5.19 5.73 31.14
C VAL A 164 4.15 4.62 31.26
N ALA A 165 2.96 4.98 31.71
CA ALA A 165 1.85 4.03 31.81
C ALA A 165 1.44 3.52 30.44
N ALA A 166 1.05 2.24 30.36
CA ALA A 166 0.58 1.65 29.11
C ALA A 166 -0.65 2.42 28.58
N ASN A 167 -0.83 2.41 27.24
CA ASN A 167 -1.93 3.08 26.56
C ASN A 167 -2.00 4.61 26.78
N THR A 168 -0.86 5.23 27.14
CA THR A 168 -0.75 6.69 27.15
C THR A 168 -0.65 7.18 25.71
N TYR A 169 -1.63 7.93 25.24
CA TYR A 169 -1.61 8.55 23.90
C TYR A 169 -1.77 10.07 23.98
N VAL A 170 -1.25 10.75 22.97
CA VAL A 170 -1.40 12.19 22.79
C VAL A 170 -2.84 12.51 22.44
N VAL A 171 -3.47 13.41 23.19
CA VAL A 171 -4.85 13.86 22.93
C VAL A 171 -4.85 15.08 22.02
N VAL A 172 -4.22 16.17 22.46
CA VAL A 172 -4.18 17.46 21.75
C VAL A 172 -2.92 18.21 22.09
N GLN A 173 -2.42 19.05 21.20
CA GLN A 173 -1.34 19.98 21.48
C GLN A 173 -1.88 21.25 22.17
N LEU A 174 -1.22 21.69 23.24
CA LEU A 174 -1.59 22.87 24.01
C LEU A 174 -0.77 24.10 23.62
N THR A 175 0.55 23.92 23.46
CA THR A 175 1.49 25.02 23.13
C THR A 175 2.56 24.59 22.14
N GLY A 176 3.24 25.54 21.53
CA GLY A 176 4.36 25.30 20.62
C GLY A 176 3.97 25.28 19.15
N THR A 177 4.93 24.97 18.27
CA THR A 177 4.68 24.79 16.83
C THR A 177 4.00 23.42 16.60
N SER A 178 3.13 23.33 15.60
CA SER A 178 2.37 22.12 15.29
C SER A 178 3.27 20.87 15.18
N GLY A 179 3.06 19.91 16.08
CA GLY A 179 3.85 18.68 16.20
C GLY A 179 5.27 18.86 16.75
N GLY A 180 5.65 20.08 17.17
CA GLY A 180 6.99 20.46 17.62
C GLY A 180 7.21 20.39 19.13
N LEU A 181 8.23 21.09 19.58
CA LEU A 181 8.46 21.33 21.01
C LEU A 181 7.28 22.10 21.60
N GLY A 182 6.91 21.76 22.84
CA GLY A 182 5.78 22.39 23.51
C GLY A 182 5.10 21.42 24.48
N THR A 183 3.84 21.73 24.81
CA THR A 183 3.05 20.91 25.72
C THR A 183 1.86 20.27 25.01
N TYR A 184 1.49 19.08 25.47
CA TYR A 184 0.42 18.26 24.93
C TYR A 184 -0.42 17.68 26.06
N THR A 185 -1.69 17.49 25.85
CA THR A 185 -2.50 16.65 26.76
C THR A 185 -2.28 15.19 26.40
N VAL A 186 -2.14 14.33 27.41
CA VAL A 186 -2.11 12.87 27.26
C VAL A 186 -3.29 12.21 27.97
N SER A 187 -3.66 11.01 27.50
CA SER A 187 -4.86 10.28 27.96
C SER A 187 -4.78 9.78 29.40
N VAL A 188 -3.56 9.54 29.92
CA VAL A 188 -3.36 8.96 31.25
C VAL A 188 -2.67 9.94 32.16
N SER A 189 -3.31 10.26 33.30
CA SER A 189 -2.73 11.10 34.37
C SER A 189 -1.63 10.33 35.11
N GLN A 190 -0.40 10.87 35.11
CA GLN A 190 0.78 10.22 35.66
C GLN A 190 1.89 11.22 35.97
N THR A 191 2.95 10.79 36.61
CA THR A 191 4.16 11.58 36.83
C THR A 191 5.35 10.85 36.23
N VAL A 192 5.95 11.46 35.18
CA VAL A 192 7.16 10.97 34.54
C VAL A 192 8.19 12.10 34.57
N THR A 193 9.31 11.90 35.23
CA THR A 193 10.41 12.87 35.25
C THR A 193 11.05 12.97 33.88
N SER A 194 11.73 14.09 33.61
CA SER A 194 12.38 14.34 32.29
C SER A 194 13.31 13.20 31.87
N ARG A 195 13.05 12.63 30.72
CA ARG A 195 13.79 11.49 30.15
C ARG A 195 13.55 11.34 28.65
N ALA A 196 14.25 10.39 28.01
CA ALA A 196 13.98 9.99 26.64
C ALA A 196 12.61 9.30 26.54
N LEU A 197 11.76 9.81 25.67
CA LEU A 197 10.41 9.30 25.34
C LEU A 197 10.31 9.10 23.84
N THR A 198 9.43 8.20 23.42
CA THR A 198 9.10 7.97 22.03
C THR A 198 7.59 8.04 21.80
N GLY A 199 7.18 8.47 20.63
CA GLY A 199 5.81 8.41 20.14
C GLY A 199 5.74 7.58 18.88
N ALA A 200 4.73 6.72 18.74
CA ALA A 200 4.53 5.92 17.53
C ALA A 200 3.06 5.74 17.20
N MET A 201 2.75 5.68 15.90
CA MET A 201 1.39 5.44 15.41
C MET A 201 1.43 4.91 13.96
N ALA A 202 0.89 3.72 13.74
CA ALA A 202 0.81 3.08 12.42
C ALA A 202 -0.46 3.57 11.69
N THR A 203 -0.32 4.48 10.72
CA THR A 203 -1.45 5.15 10.04
C THR A 203 -1.26 5.32 8.54
N LYS A 204 -0.02 5.25 8.03
CA LYS A 204 0.30 5.55 6.64
C LYS A 204 0.17 4.31 5.77
N LEU A 205 -0.93 4.16 5.04
CA LEU A 205 -1.08 3.15 3.99
C LEU A 205 -0.18 3.53 2.82
N THR A 206 0.95 2.85 2.68
CA THR A 206 2.04 3.17 1.74
C THR A 206 2.08 2.14 0.62
N VAL A 207 2.26 2.59 -0.62
CA VAL A 207 2.33 1.73 -1.81
C VAL A 207 3.74 1.68 -2.40
N THR A 208 4.12 0.53 -2.96
CA THR A 208 5.43 0.37 -3.64
C THR A 208 5.38 0.74 -5.11
N SER A 209 4.21 0.71 -5.74
CA SER A 209 4.03 0.93 -7.17
C SER A 209 3.08 2.07 -7.45
N ALA A 210 3.34 2.86 -8.49
CA ALA A 210 2.42 3.87 -8.96
C ALA A 210 1.16 3.24 -9.58
N GLY A 211 -0.01 3.85 -9.34
CA GLY A 211 -1.27 3.35 -9.89
C GLY A 211 -2.51 4.07 -9.37
N ILE A 212 -3.65 3.62 -9.85
CA ILE A 212 -4.95 3.94 -9.29
C ILE A 212 -5.29 2.83 -8.29
N TYR A 213 -5.62 3.23 -7.08
CA TYR A 213 -5.94 2.34 -5.98
C TYR A 213 -7.38 2.54 -5.51
N ASN A 214 -8.01 1.46 -5.09
CA ASN A 214 -9.27 1.47 -4.38
C ASN A 214 -8.99 1.37 -2.88
N LEU A 215 -9.31 2.42 -2.13
CA LEU A 215 -9.27 2.48 -0.67
C LEU A 215 -10.68 2.22 -0.14
N GLN A 216 -10.83 1.19 0.68
CA GLN A 216 -12.05 0.91 1.41
C GLN A 216 -11.75 0.84 2.89
N PHE A 217 -12.66 1.35 3.73
CA PHE A 217 -12.55 1.14 5.16
C PHE A 217 -13.92 0.94 5.79
N SER A 218 -13.93 0.35 6.97
CA SER A 218 -15.04 0.38 7.91
C SER A 218 -14.50 0.67 9.31
N ALA A 219 -15.12 1.62 10.01
CA ALA A 219 -14.76 1.98 11.38
C ALA A 219 -16.00 1.92 12.28
N GLN A 220 -15.87 1.29 13.45
CA GLN A 220 -16.95 1.15 14.41
C GLN A 220 -16.89 2.31 15.39
N PHE A 221 -17.76 3.29 15.22
CA PHE A 221 -17.89 4.41 16.12
C PHE A 221 -18.93 4.13 17.19
N ILE A 222 -18.64 4.62 18.38
CA ILE A 222 -19.58 4.67 19.51
C ILE A 222 -19.77 6.11 19.98
N ASN A 223 -20.94 6.39 20.52
CA ASN A 223 -21.29 7.64 21.19
C ASN A 223 -21.81 7.31 22.59
N THR A 224 -21.11 7.77 23.61
CA THR A 224 -21.47 7.59 25.03
C THR A 224 -22.33 8.73 25.57
N ASP A 225 -22.50 9.82 24.81
CA ASP A 225 -23.33 10.96 25.18
C ASP A 225 -24.82 10.69 24.94
N THR A 226 -25.67 11.43 25.65
CA THR A 226 -27.14 11.35 25.57
C THR A 226 -27.74 12.15 24.42
N ALA A 227 -26.94 12.89 23.67
CA ALA A 227 -27.29 13.55 22.41
C ALA A 227 -26.74 12.78 21.19
N ALA A 228 -27.34 13.00 20.03
CA ALA A 228 -26.76 12.54 18.76
C ALA A 228 -25.62 13.48 18.36
N HIS A 229 -24.56 12.92 17.79
CA HIS A 229 -23.37 13.64 17.41
C HIS A 229 -22.88 13.27 16.02
N ASP A 230 -22.15 14.18 15.40
CA ASP A 230 -21.59 13.98 14.07
C ASP A 230 -20.09 13.62 14.11
N ILE A 231 -19.71 12.80 13.15
CA ILE A 231 -18.32 12.50 12.81
C ILE A 231 -18.04 12.90 11.38
N ASP A 232 -16.90 13.51 11.17
CA ASP A 232 -16.28 13.72 9.87
C ASP A 232 -15.23 12.65 9.60
N VAL A 233 -15.21 12.10 8.39
CA VAL A 233 -14.18 11.18 7.92
C VAL A 233 -13.71 11.61 6.53
N TRP A 234 -12.39 11.74 6.37
CA TRP A 234 -11.78 12.15 5.10
C TRP A 234 -10.40 11.50 4.91
N PHE A 235 -9.76 11.76 3.77
CA PHE A 235 -8.45 11.22 3.46
C PHE A 235 -7.40 12.32 3.33
N ARG A 236 -6.15 12.00 3.74
CA ARG A 236 -4.97 12.84 3.48
C ARG A 236 -3.92 12.04 2.74
N LYS A 237 -3.28 12.68 1.75
CA LYS A 237 -2.19 12.09 0.97
C LYS A 237 -0.89 12.79 1.32
N ASN A 238 0.17 12.02 1.61
CA ASN A 238 1.54 12.50 1.85
C ASN A 238 1.63 13.62 2.90
N ALA A 239 0.74 13.65 3.88
CA ALA A 239 0.71 14.68 4.89
C ALA A 239 1.95 14.59 5.80
N THR A 240 2.68 15.70 5.92
CA THR A 240 3.91 15.80 6.73
C THR A 240 3.68 16.46 8.08
N THR A 241 2.54 17.14 8.28
CA THR A 241 2.18 17.86 9.50
C THR A 241 1.00 17.21 10.22
N PRO A 242 0.83 17.40 11.54
CA PRO A 242 -0.32 16.89 12.29
C PRO A 242 -1.67 17.40 11.77
N THR A 243 -1.71 18.66 11.35
CA THR A 243 -2.91 19.30 10.80
C THR A 243 -2.67 19.67 9.34
N GLY A 244 -3.72 19.73 8.56
CA GLY A 244 -3.62 20.16 7.16
C GLY A 244 -4.81 19.72 6.32
N ALA A 245 -4.86 20.25 5.10
CA ALA A 245 -5.95 20.00 4.18
C ALA A 245 -6.02 18.52 3.78
N GLY A 246 -7.22 17.98 3.81
CA GLY A 246 -7.55 16.69 3.23
C GLY A 246 -7.54 16.72 1.70
N ILE A 247 -7.70 15.55 1.10
CA ILE A 247 -8.01 15.45 -0.33
C ILE A 247 -9.36 16.10 -0.57
N ALA A 248 -9.44 17.03 -1.54
CA ALA A 248 -10.68 17.73 -1.87
C ALA A 248 -11.81 16.73 -2.18
N ASN A 249 -13.01 17.00 -1.66
CA ASN A 249 -14.22 16.19 -1.84
C ASN A 249 -14.12 14.74 -1.27
N SER A 250 -13.22 14.49 -0.32
CA SER A 250 -13.13 13.19 0.35
C SER A 250 -13.81 13.14 1.71
N ASN A 251 -14.32 14.27 2.22
CA ASN A 251 -15.03 14.31 3.52
C ASN A 251 -16.43 13.72 3.41
N SER A 252 -16.80 12.95 4.42
CA SER A 252 -18.16 12.43 4.62
C SER A 252 -18.54 12.60 6.08
N VAL A 253 -19.75 13.08 6.31
CA VAL A 253 -20.32 13.30 7.64
C VAL A 253 -21.32 12.19 7.95
N PHE A 254 -21.22 11.64 9.16
CA PHE A 254 -22.10 10.59 9.66
C PHE A 254 -22.64 11.00 11.02
N THR A 255 -23.93 10.85 11.27
CA THR A 255 -24.56 11.09 12.57
C THR A 255 -24.64 9.79 13.36
N ILE A 256 -24.12 9.79 14.60
CA ILE A 256 -24.22 8.69 15.54
C ILE A 256 -25.33 8.98 16.52
N HIS A 257 -26.24 8.03 16.70
CA HIS A 257 -27.35 8.17 17.66
C HIS A 257 -26.84 8.34 19.09
N SER A 258 -27.64 8.98 19.93
CA SER A 258 -27.41 9.12 21.36
C SER A 258 -27.33 7.77 22.07
N SER A 259 -26.58 7.74 23.15
CA SER A 259 -26.65 6.66 24.14
C SER A 259 -28.04 6.66 24.82
N HIS A 260 -28.60 5.48 25.06
CA HIS A 260 -29.90 5.33 25.70
C HIS A 260 -29.95 4.11 26.62
N GLY A 261 -30.45 4.29 27.84
CA GLY A 261 -30.62 3.20 28.81
C GLY A 261 -29.32 2.47 29.18
N GLY A 262 -28.17 3.15 29.14
CA GLY A 262 -26.84 2.58 29.40
C GLY A 262 -26.26 1.80 28.22
N ILE A 263 -26.87 1.93 27.04
CA ILE A 263 -26.36 1.36 25.79
C ILE A 263 -25.83 2.52 24.92
N ASP A 264 -24.56 2.45 24.54
CA ASP A 264 -23.93 3.44 23.68
C ASP A 264 -24.57 3.46 22.28
N GLY A 265 -24.66 4.65 21.71
CA GLY A 265 -24.97 4.80 20.29
C GLY A 265 -23.89 4.15 19.45
N ARG A 266 -24.25 3.51 18.34
CA ARG A 266 -23.28 2.79 17.48
C ARG A 266 -23.53 3.09 16.01
N LEU A 267 -22.41 3.23 15.27
CA LEU A 267 -22.42 3.40 13.83
C LEU A 267 -21.20 2.71 13.21
N ILE A 268 -21.41 2.05 12.09
CA ILE A 268 -20.31 1.63 11.22
C ILE A 268 -20.21 2.65 10.08
N ALA A 269 -19.18 3.49 10.12
CA ALA A 269 -18.84 4.38 9.02
C ALA A 269 -17.95 3.63 8.01
N GLY A 270 -18.28 3.72 6.74
CA GLY A 270 -17.47 3.08 5.70
C GLY A 270 -17.59 3.84 4.38
N LEU A 271 -16.49 3.93 3.68
CA LEU A 271 -16.39 4.56 2.36
C LEU A 271 -15.53 3.70 1.43
N ASN A 272 -15.80 3.90 0.14
CA ASN A 272 -14.99 3.41 -0.96
C ASN A 272 -14.51 4.63 -1.76
N TYR A 273 -13.20 4.75 -1.97
CA TYR A 273 -12.59 5.90 -2.61
C TYR A 273 -11.49 5.49 -3.59
N MET A 274 -11.55 6.03 -4.80
CA MET A 274 -10.51 5.81 -5.81
C MET A 274 -9.46 6.91 -5.70
N ILE A 275 -8.18 6.51 -5.56
CA ILE A 275 -7.08 7.45 -5.38
C ILE A 275 -5.90 7.10 -6.29
N GLN A 276 -5.30 8.14 -6.89
CA GLN A 276 -4.06 8.01 -7.64
C GLN A 276 -2.86 8.20 -6.71
N LEU A 277 -1.99 7.18 -6.64
CA LEU A 277 -0.77 7.18 -5.83
C LEU A 277 0.45 6.94 -6.72
N ALA A 278 1.53 7.68 -6.49
CA ALA A 278 2.85 7.36 -7.01
C ALA A 278 3.54 6.30 -6.13
N ALA A 279 4.62 5.71 -6.61
CA ALA A 279 5.44 4.83 -5.78
C ALA A 279 5.95 5.58 -4.54
N ALA A 280 5.89 4.93 -3.38
CA ALA A 280 6.20 5.49 -2.06
C ALA A 280 5.22 6.55 -1.52
N ASP A 281 4.16 6.89 -2.26
CA ASP A 281 3.06 7.68 -1.70
C ASP A 281 2.36 6.92 -0.58
N PHE A 282 1.77 7.68 0.35
CA PHE A 282 0.89 7.12 1.37
C PHE A 282 -0.41 7.91 1.50
N VAL A 283 -1.44 7.25 1.97
CA VAL A 283 -2.74 7.83 2.34
C VAL A 283 -3.05 7.50 3.79
N GLU A 284 -3.71 8.43 4.47
CA GLU A 284 -4.24 8.25 5.83
C GLU A 284 -5.74 8.50 5.85
N ILE A 285 -6.44 7.75 6.67
CA ILE A 285 -7.86 7.94 6.95
C ILE A 285 -7.95 8.81 8.21
N MET A 286 -8.55 9.98 8.07
CA MET A 286 -8.70 10.96 9.15
C MET A 286 -10.12 10.92 9.68
N TRP A 287 -10.28 11.23 10.96
CA TRP A 287 -11.58 11.41 11.58
C TRP A 287 -11.59 12.52 12.62
N HIS A 288 -12.75 13.06 12.87
CA HIS A 288 -13.05 14.05 13.87
C HIS A 288 -14.45 13.80 14.42
N GLY A 289 -14.67 14.00 15.70
CA GLY A 289 -16.00 13.98 16.31
C GLY A 289 -16.30 15.31 16.98
N ASP A 290 -17.53 15.77 16.92
CA ASP A 290 -17.99 17.02 17.52
C ASP A 290 -18.25 16.91 19.03
N ASP A 291 -18.10 15.71 19.62
CA ASP A 291 -18.22 15.46 21.06
C ASP A 291 -17.12 14.53 21.60
N LEU A 292 -16.80 14.68 22.90
CA LEU A 292 -15.80 13.86 23.59
C LEU A 292 -16.27 12.42 23.88
N GLY A 293 -17.55 12.15 23.84
CA GLY A 293 -18.13 10.82 23.98
C GLY A 293 -17.95 9.94 22.76
N ILE A 294 -17.41 10.50 21.67
CA ILE A 294 -17.18 9.76 20.42
C ILE A 294 -15.83 9.07 20.44
N SER A 295 -15.81 7.80 20.05
CA SER A 295 -14.57 7.04 19.84
C SER A 295 -14.77 5.91 18.82
N ILE A 296 -13.65 5.44 18.24
CA ILE A 296 -13.63 4.17 17.50
C ILE A 296 -13.44 3.07 18.54
N ALA A 297 -14.35 2.09 18.55
CA ALA A 297 -14.38 1.04 19.55
C ALA A 297 -14.23 -0.36 18.95
N THR A 298 -13.42 -1.17 19.59
CA THR A 298 -13.32 -2.60 19.34
C THR A 298 -14.41 -3.32 20.13
N ILE A 299 -15.09 -4.27 19.52
CA ILE A 299 -16.12 -5.07 20.18
C ILE A 299 -15.53 -6.44 20.51
N ALA A 300 -15.56 -6.81 21.79
CA ALA A 300 -15.06 -8.09 22.25
C ALA A 300 -15.81 -9.28 21.59
N ALA A 301 -15.13 -10.42 21.51
CA ALA A 301 -15.72 -11.67 21.06
C ALA A 301 -16.96 -12.03 21.91
N GLY A 302 -18.03 -12.45 21.26
CA GLY A 302 -19.25 -12.93 21.93
C GLY A 302 -19.14 -14.39 22.34
N SER A 303 -19.92 -14.77 23.36
CA SER A 303 -19.94 -16.15 23.87
C SER A 303 -21.23 -16.92 23.51
N THR A 304 -22.35 -16.19 23.22
CA THR A 304 -23.65 -16.82 22.93
C THR A 304 -24.42 -16.02 21.88
N PRO A 305 -24.35 -16.37 20.62
CA PRO A 305 -23.45 -17.39 20.01
C PRO A 305 -21.98 -16.94 20.08
N THR A 306 -21.07 -17.89 19.90
CA THR A 306 -19.64 -17.54 19.79
C THR A 306 -19.42 -16.72 18.52
N THR A 307 -18.96 -15.49 18.68
CA THR A 307 -18.60 -14.58 17.56
C THR A 307 -17.16 -14.12 17.74
N PRO A 308 -16.42 -13.91 16.65
CA PRO A 308 -15.07 -13.33 16.75
C PRO A 308 -15.13 -11.89 17.26
N GLN A 309 -14.00 -11.40 17.76
CA GLN A 309 -13.80 -9.97 18.05
C GLN A 309 -13.98 -9.15 16.78
N ALA A 310 -14.67 -8.00 16.88
CA ALA A 310 -14.76 -7.06 15.79
C ALA A 310 -13.72 -5.95 15.99
N PRO A 311 -12.78 -5.76 15.05
CA PRO A 311 -11.85 -4.64 15.07
C PRO A 311 -12.56 -3.29 15.08
N GLY A 312 -11.96 -2.29 15.71
CA GLY A 312 -12.48 -0.92 15.69
C GLY A 312 -12.41 -0.29 14.31
N VAL A 313 -11.39 -0.65 13.53
CA VAL A 313 -11.22 -0.21 12.14
C VAL A 313 -10.60 -1.33 11.31
N ILE A 314 -11.09 -1.46 10.08
CA ILE A 314 -10.50 -2.28 9.02
C ILE A 314 -10.31 -1.38 7.81
N ALA A 315 -9.17 -1.46 7.15
CA ALA A 315 -8.91 -0.76 5.89
C ALA A 315 -8.26 -1.69 4.88
N THR A 316 -8.68 -1.58 3.63
CA THR A 316 -8.07 -2.27 2.49
C THR A 316 -7.65 -1.26 1.44
N LEU A 317 -6.49 -1.48 0.86
CA LEU A 317 -5.99 -0.71 -0.27
C LEU A 317 -5.56 -1.68 -1.37
N GLN A 318 -6.20 -1.59 -2.53
CA GLN A 318 -6.03 -2.51 -3.64
C GLN A 318 -5.73 -1.76 -4.93
N PHE A 319 -4.72 -2.20 -5.66
CA PHE A 319 -4.40 -1.70 -6.99
C PHE A 319 -5.53 -2.03 -7.99
N VAL A 320 -5.90 -1.06 -8.80
CA VAL A 320 -6.95 -1.19 -9.81
C VAL A 320 -6.36 -1.15 -11.21
N SER A 321 -5.53 -0.14 -11.50
CA SER A 321 -4.89 0.00 -12.80
C SER A 321 -3.61 0.81 -12.72
N ALA A 322 -2.75 0.67 -13.72
CA ALA A 322 -1.66 1.62 -13.94
C ALA A 322 -2.22 3.02 -14.22
N ILE A 323 -1.41 4.05 -13.99
CA ILE A 323 -1.73 5.42 -14.40
C ILE A 323 -1.63 5.46 -15.93
N PRO A 324 -2.66 5.97 -16.65
CA PRO A 324 -2.65 6.09 -18.10
C PRO A 324 -1.49 6.94 -18.62
#